data_b38535c7f8e4298410eeca643baf0622
#
_entry.id   b38535c7f8e4298410eeca643baf0622
#
_cell.length_a   1.000
_cell.length_b   1.000
_cell.length_c   1.000
_cell.angle_alpha   90.00
_cell.angle_beta   90.00
_cell.angle_gamma   90.00
#
_symmetry.space_group_name_H-M   'P 1'
#
loop_
_entity.id
_entity.type
_entity.pdbx_description
1 polymer ?
#
loop_
_entity_poly.entity_id
_entity_poly.type
_entity_poly.pdbx_seq_one_letter_code
_entity_poly.pdbx_strand_id
1 'polypeptide(L)'
;MPAQLAAIVVYPVKSCAGNALESAQVQARGLADDRRWMLVDESGRFLTGRQLPRLVRVQAQPLAGDRLRLRAPGIDAIDVGVAEGAARVDATVWGSAVSAADAGDEAADWFGRYLGRRVRLVHADQAMRRSLEPDYSQPGDETAFADGYPLLLLSRAASDALAVRAGRDLGWRRFRPNLLVDGVDAHAEDEWRRVRIGTVEFDVVKPCVRCIFTTIDPDSAAAEPDGEPLTTLKSYRRGPGGITFGQNLIARGTGAIRVGDPVEVLSPAS
;
A
#
# COMPACT_ATOMS: atom_id res chain seq x y z
N MET A 1 -16.94 -8.02 20.31
CA MET A 1 -15.74 -7.31 20.86
C MET A 1 -15.83 -5.87 20.35
N PRO A 2 -15.30 -4.87 21.05
CA PRO A 2 -15.27 -3.51 20.51
C PRO A 2 -14.40 -3.46 19.26
N ALA A 3 -14.71 -2.52 18.37
CA ALA A 3 -13.91 -2.29 17.17
C ALA A 3 -12.49 -1.81 17.54
N GLN A 4 -11.47 -2.45 16.99
CA GLN A 4 -10.08 -2.16 17.29
C GLN A 4 -9.16 -2.34 16.10
N LEU A 5 -8.02 -1.67 16.10
CA LEU A 5 -6.96 -1.84 15.12
C LEU A 5 -6.23 -3.18 15.36
N ALA A 6 -6.41 -4.15 14.47
CA ALA A 6 -5.87 -5.50 14.61
C ALA A 6 -4.49 -5.70 13.98
N ALA A 7 -4.15 -4.90 12.99
CA ALA A 7 -2.81 -4.92 12.38
C ALA A 7 -2.49 -3.58 11.71
N ILE A 8 -1.22 -3.23 11.71
CA ILE A 8 -0.62 -2.12 10.96
C ILE A 8 0.42 -2.70 10.02
N VAL A 9 0.35 -2.34 8.73
CA VAL A 9 1.35 -2.79 7.75
C VAL A 9 1.82 -1.62 6.91
N VAL A 10 3.12 -1.45 6.79
CA VAL A 10 3.75 -0.52 5.86
C VAL A 10 4.43 -1.28 4.73
N TYR A 11 4.40 -0.72 3.54
CA TYR A 11 4.98 -1.27 2.32
C TYR A 11 6.01 -0.29 1.77
N PRO A 12 7.26 -0.27 2.25
CA PRO A 12 8.20 0.81 1.93
C PRO A 12 8.41 1.00 0.44
N VAL A 13 8.52 -0.10 -0.31
CA VAL A 13 8.66 -0.08 -1.77
C VAL A 13 7.34 -0.51 -2.42
N LYS A 14 6.88 0.28 -3.40
CA LYS A 14 5.69 -0.05 -4.21
C LYS A 14 5.78 -1.48 -4.74
N SER A 15 4.72 -2.27 -4.55
CA SER A 15 4.60 -3.68 -4.95
C SER A 15 5.49 -4.69 -4.21
N CYS A 16 6.40 -4.28 -3.34
CA CYS A 16 7.20 -5.19 -2.53
C CYS A 16 6.45 -5.68 -1.27
N ALA A 17 7.04 -6.56 -0.50
CA ALA A 17 6.48 -7.11 0.74
C ALA A 17 6.15 -6.01 1.76
N GLY A 18 5.18 -6.28 2.62
CA GLY A 18 4.84 -5.40 3.74
C GLY A 18 5.56 -5.80 5.02
N ASN A 19 5.77 -4.82 5.90
CA ASN A 19 6.27 -5.00 7.26
C ASN A 19 5.13 -4.77 8.24
N ALA A 20 4.82 -5.77 9.07
CA ALA A 20 3.89 -5.61 10.18
C ALA A 20 4.56 -4.80 11.29
N LEU A 21 3.81 -3.89 11.90
CA LEU A 21 4.28 -3.01 12.96
C LEU A 21 3.31 -3.05 14.15
N GLU A 22 3.83 -2.94 15.37
CA GLU A 22 3.03 -2.75 16.58
C GLU A 22 2.52 -1.30 16.73
N SER A 23 3.25 -0.34 16.15
CA SER A 23 2.85 1.06 16.11
C SER A 23 3.42 1.75 14.86
N ALA A 24 2.74 2.81 14.41
CA ALA A 24 3.20 3.61 13.29
C ALA A 24 2.88 5.10 13.51
N GLN A 25 3.71 5.97 12.94
CA GLN A 25 3.42 7.40 12.86
C GLN A 25 2.57 7.70 11.64
N VAL A 26 1.44 8.36 11.86
CA VAL A 26 0.59 8.90 10.80
C VAL A 26 1.13 10.27 10.41
N GLN A 27 1.32 10.48 9.13
CA GLN A 27 1.79 11.70 8.50
C GLN A 27 0.78 12.14 7.41
N ALA A 28 0.94 13.34 6.86
CA ALA A 28 0.07 13.85 5.80
C ALA A 28 -0.02 12.94 4.57
N ARG A 29 1.05 12.20 4.24
CA ARG A 29 1.13 11.26 3.12
C ARG A 29 0.86 9.80 3.51
N GLY A 30 0.16 9.53 4.62
CA GLY A 30 -0.12 8.18 5.14
C GLY A 30 0.81 7.78 6.28
N LEU A 31 1.08 6.48 6.46
CA LEU A 31 2.03 6.04 7.47
C LEU A 31 3.47 6.41 7.09
N ALA A 32 4.28 6.70 8.09
CA ALA A 32 5.72 6.85 7.88
C ALA A 32 6.27 5.63 7.12
N ASP A 33 7.18 5.87 6.20
CA ASP A 33 7.84 4.87 5.33
C ASP A 33 6.93 4.12 4.35
N ASP A 34 5.62 4.38 4.32
CA ASP A 34 4.72 3.66 3.43
C ASP A 34 4.83 4.18 1.98
N ARG A 35 5.14 3.27 1.04
CA ARG A 35 5.27 3.52 -0.42
C ARG A 35 6.14 4.75 -0.74
N ARG A 36 7.19 4.99 0.05
CA ARG A 36 8.15 6.06 -0.22
C ARG A 36 9.11 5.73 -1.36
N TRP A 37 9.19 4.46 -1.75
CA TRP A 37 10.09 3.98 -2.79
C TRP A 37 9.33 3.29 -3.91
N MET A 38 9.87 3.40 -5.13
CA MET A 38 9.26 2.83 -6.32
C MET A 38 10.32 2.45 -7.35
N LEU A 39 10.09 1.37 -8.09
CA LEU A 39 10.90 1.04 -9.23
C LEU A 39 10.33 1.66 -10.50
N VAL A 40 11.23 2.17 -11.34
CA VAL A 40 10.93 2.66 -12.68
C VAL A 40 11.81 1.95 -13.72
N ASP A 41 11.32 1.90 -14.95
CA ASP A 41 12.11 1.47 -16.10
C ASP A 41 12.95 2.60 -16.69
N GLU A 42 13.70 2.33 -17.75
CA GLU A 42 14.57 3.31 -18.43
C GLU A 42 13.83 4.52 -19.01
N SER A 43 12.51 4.43 -19.20
CA SER A 43 11.66 5.53 -19.65
C SER A 43 11.00 6.31 -18.52
N GLY A 44 11.35 6.03 -17.26
CA GLY A 44 10.72 6.63 -16.08
C GLY A 44 9.33 6.09 -15.74
N ARG A 45 8.86 5.03 -16.41
CA ARG A 45 7.56 4.42 -16.10
C ARG A 45 7.66 3.53 -14.89
N PHE A 46 6.69 3.66 -13.98
CA PHE A 46 6.63 2.84 -12.78
C PHE A 46 6.42 1.35 -13.09
N LEU A 47 7.08 0.51 -12.32
CA LEU A 47 6.97 -0.94 -12.37
C LEU A 47 6.15 -1.46 -11.21
N THR A 48 5.37 -2.52 -11.45
CA THR A 48 4.48 -3.10 -10.44
C THR A 48 4.56 -4.62 -10.41
N GLY A 49 4.07 -5.20 -9.31
CA GLY A 49 3.93 -6.65 -9.18
C GLY A 49 2.99 -7.29 -10.21
N ARG A 50 2.16 -6.51 -10.92
CA ARG A 50 1.37 -7.03 -12.05
C ARG A 50 2.25 -7.48 -13.21
N GLN A 51 3.35 -6.75 -13.47
CA GLN A 51 4.33 -7.06 -14.52
C GLN A 51 5.45 -7.95 -13.99
N LEU A 52 5.79 -7.77 -12.71
CA LEU A 52 6.92 -8.40 -12.04
C LEU A 52 6.47 -9.04 -10.70
N PRO A 53 5.75 -10.17 -10.73
CA PRO A 53 5.21 -10.80 -9.51
C PRO A 53 6.27 -11.04 -8.43
N ARG A 54 7.51 -11.34 -8.81
CA ARG A 54 8.62 -11.55 -7.86
C ARG A 54 8.87 -10.38 -6.92
N LEU A 55 8.39 -9.16 -7.22
CA LEU A 55 8.50 -7.99 -6.33
C LEU A 55 7.84 -8.23 -4.98
N VAL A 56 6.74 -9.00 -4.90
CA VAL A 56 6.06 -9.28 -3.62
C VAL A 56 6.97 -10.00 -2.62
N ARG A 57 8.04 -10.66 -3.09
CA ARG A 57 9.01 -11.37 -2.24
C ARG A 57 10.21 -10.51 -1.83
N VAL A 58 10.32 -9.28 -2.30
CA VAL A 58 11.34 -8.34 -1.87
C VAL A 58 10.92 -7.75 -0.53
N GLN A 59 11.66 -8.06 0.52
CA GLN A 59 11.54 -7.44 1.84
C GLN A 59 12.35 -6.16 1.85
N ALA A 60 11.72 -5.05 2.20
CA ALA A 60 12.34 -3.74 2.32
C ALA A 60 12.12 -3.22 3.74
N GLN A 61 13.16 -3.23 4.56
CA GLN A 61 13.11 -2.76 5.94
C GLN A 61 13.64 -1.32 5.99
N PRO A 62 12.84 -0.34 6.46
CA PRO A 62 13.31 1.02 6.68
C PRO A 62 14.47 1.05 7.70
N LEU A 63 15.45 1.89 7.41
CA LEU A 63 16.57 2.22 8.28
C LEU A 63 16.54 3.74 8.57
N ALA A 64 17.36 4.19 9.51
CA ALA A 64 17.48 5.61 9.80
C ALA A 64 17.94 6.41 8.56
N GLY A 65 17.30 7.56 8.30
CA GLY A 65 17.64 8.48 7.19
C GLY A 65 17.39 7.84 5.83
N ASP A 66 16.31 8.12 5.19
CA ASP A 66 15.93 7.71 3.81
C ASP A 66 16.72 6.51 3.23
N ARG A 67 16.81 5.42 4.00
CA ARG A 67 17.57 4.20 3.68
C ARG A 67 16.70 2.95 3.86
N LEU A 68 17.02 1.91 3.12
CA LEU A 68 16.38 0.61 3.18
C LEU A 68 17.41 -0.51 3.28
N ARG A 69 17.11 -1.54 4.06
CA ARG A 69 17.71 -2.87 3.90
C ARG A 69 16.84 -3.71 3.02
N LEU A 70 17.36 -4.16 1.89
CA LEU A 70 16.67 -5.00 0.92
C LEU A 70 17.11 -6.46 1.07
N ARG A 71 16.15 -7.38 1.02
CA ARG A 71 16.37 -8.83 0.99
C ARG A 71 15.41 -9.45 -0.01
N ALA A 72 15.89 -10.44 -0.77
CA ALA A 72 15.05 -11.25 -1.65
C ALA A 72 15.64 -12.65 -1.81
N PRO A 73 14.86 -13.66 -2.19
CA PRO A 73 15.39 -15.02 -2.40
C PRO A 73 16.41 -15.07 -3.52
N GLY A 74 17.55 -15.76 -3.26
CA GLY A 74 18.58 -16.02 -4.27
C GLY A 74 19.50 -14.84 -4.59
N ILE A 75 19.50 -13.79 -3.76
CA ILE A 75 20.42 -12.65 -3.87
C ILE A 75 20.81 -12.16 -2.47
N ASP A 76 22.05 -11.69 -2.30
CA ASP A 76 22.53 -11.16 -1.04
C ASP A 76 21.78 -9.89 -0.63
N ALA A 77 21.63 -9.70 0.68
CA ALA A 77 21.02 -8.49 1.22
C ALA A 77 21.91 -7.27 0.97
N ILE A 78 21.26 -6.10 0.83
CA ILE A 78 21.95 -4.82 0.61
C ILE A 78 21.27 -3.71 1.40
N ASP A 79 22.08 -2.75 1.85
CA ASP A 79 21.58 -1.48 2.40
C ASP A 79 21.74 -0.40 1.33
N VAL A 80 20.62 0.21 0.94
CA VAL A 80 20.57 1.28 -0.06
C VAL A 80 19.97 2.55 0.53
N GLY A 81 20.20 3.69 -0.08
CA GLY A 81 19.64 4.96 0.38
C GLY A 81 19.79 6.04 -0.67
N VAL A 82 19.28 7.22 -0.35
CA VAL A 82 19.42 8.41 -1.18
C VAL A 82 20.59 9.25 -0.65
N ALA A 83 21.55 9.53 -1.51
CA ALA A 83 22.65 10.45 -1.17
C ALA A 83 22.15 11.89 -1.05
N GLU A 84 22.82 12.70 -0.25
CA GLU A 84 22.59 14.15 -0.25
C GLU A 84 22.87 14.72 -1.66
N GLY A 85 21.96 15.55 -2.17
CA GLY A 85 22.05 16.07 -3.53
C GLY A 85 21.86 15.04 -4.65
N ALA A 86 21.26 13.88 -4.36
CA ALA A 86 20.99 12.84 -5.36
C ALA A 86 20.32 13.39 -6.62
N ALA A 87 20.68 12.84 -7.77
CA ALA A 87 20.04 13.15 -9.04
C ALA A 87 18.53 12.94 -8.98
N ARG A 88 17.80 13.72 -9.78
CA ARG A 88 16.35 13.56 -9.92
C ARG A 88 16.03 12.69 -11.12
N VAL A 89 15.05 11.85 -10.97
CA VAL A 89 14.46 11.02 -12.02
C VAL A 89 13.04 11.49 -12.27
N ASP A 90 12.76 11.91 -13.49
CA ASP A 90 11.39 12.18 -13.91
C ASP A 90 10.67 10.84 -14.13
N ALA A 91 9.59 10.66 -13.39
CA ALA A 91 8.84 9.42 -13.40
C ALA A 91 7.34 9.66 -13.61
N THR A 92 6.66 8.65 -14.12
CA THR A 92 5.20 8.69 -14.29
C THR A 92 4.54 7.58 -13.48
N VAL A 93 3.58 7.97 -12.62
CA VAL A 93 2.78 7.07 -11.77
C VAL A 93 1.31 7.30 -12.05
N TRP A 94 0.62 6.33 -12.67
CA TRP A 94 -0.83 6.44 -12.97
C TRP A 94 -1.22 7.74 -13.70
N GLY A 95 -0.37 8.24 -14.58
CA GLY A 95 -0.62 9.50 -15.29
C GLY A 95 -0.14 10.75 -14.55
N SER A 96 0.29 10.66 -13.30
CA SER A 96 0.95 11.75 -12.60
C SER A 96 2.43 11.79 -12.95
N ALA A 97 2.92 12.92 -13.49
CA ALA A 97 4.35 13.18 -13.63
C ALA A 97 4.91 13.60 -12.26
N VAL A 98 5.99 13.00 -11.84
CA VAL A 98 6.69 13.31 -10.58
C VAL A 98 8.19 13.35 -10.82
N SER A 99 8.90 14.16 -10.03
CA SER A 99 10.35 14.17 -9.98
C SER A 99 10.76 13.58 -8.63
N ALA A 100 11.50 12.47 -8.64
CA ALA A 100 11.85 11.69 -7.46
C ALA A 100 13.37 11.56 -7.32
N ALA A 101 13.87 11.40 -6.11
CA ALA A 101 15.30 11.25 -5.86
C ALA A 101 15.77 9.85 -6.27
N ASP A 102 16.90 9.75 -6.95
CA ASP A 102 17.50 8.49 -7.38
C ASP A 102 18.26 7.82 -6.22
N ALA A 103 18.02 6.53 -6.00
CA ALA A 103 18.74 5.73 -5.02
C ALA A 103 20.13 5.27 -5.49
N GLY A 104 20.53 5.61 -6.71
CA GLY A 104 21.86 5.33 -7.25
C GLY A 104 21.99 3.94 -7.91
N ASP A 105 23.20 3.70 -8.44
CA ASP A 105 23.48 2.54 -9.27
C ASP A 105 23.51 1.23 -8.48
N GLU A 106 23.93 1.27 -7.22
CA GLU A 106 23.99 0.08 -6.36
C GLU A 106 22.60 -0.56 -6.17
N ALA A 107 21.57 0.28 -5.91
CA ALA A 107 20.19 -0.15 -5.84
C ALA A 107 19.67 -0.65 -7.20
N ALA A 108 20.02 0.04 -8.29
CA ALA A 108 19.64 -0.33 -9.65
C ALA A 108 20.22 -1.68 -10.04
N ASP A 109 21.50 -1.93 -9.74
CA ASP A 109 22.19 -3.20 -10.03
C ASP A 109 21.62 -4.36 -9.23
N TRP A 110 21.31 -4.14 -7.94
CA TRP A 110 20.70 -5.17 -7.10
C TRP A 110 19.34 -5.61 -7.64
N PHE A 111 18.45 -4.65 -7.90
CA PHE A 111 17.15 -4.96 -8.47
C PHE A 111 17.26 -5.50 -9.89
N GLY A 112 18.21 -4.99 -10.69
CA GLY A 112 18.49 -5.45 -12.04
C GLY A 112 18.86 -6.93 -12.07
N ARG A 113 19.76 -7.37 -11.20
CA ARG A 113 20.13 -8.79 -11.02
C ARG A 113 18.95 -9.64 -10.56
N TYR A 114 18.19 -9.15 -9.57
CA TYR A 114 17.04 -9.88 -9.03
C TYR A 114 15.93 -10.06 -10.06
N LEU A 115 15.63 -9.02 -10.84
CA LEU A 115 14.50 -8.99 -11.79
C LEU A 115 14.88 -9.40 -13.21
N GLY A 116 16.18 -9.47 -13.54
CA GLY A 116 16.67 -9.79 -14.86
C GLY A 116 16.42 -8.68 -15.90
N ARG A 117 16.32 -7.42 -15.45
CA ARG A 117 16.09 -6.27 -16.33
C ARG A 117 16.61 -4.96 -15.73
N ARG A 118 16.88 -3.98 -16.59
CA ARG A 118 17.29 -2.64 -16.11
C ARG A 118 16.13 -1.92 -15.44
N VAL A 119 16.40 -1.39 -14.26
CA VAL A 119 15.46 -0.62 -13.45
C VAL A 119 16.21 0.39 -12.60
N ARG A 120 15.51 1.41 -12.11
CA ARG A 120 16.02 2.30 -11.06
C ARG A 120 15.08 2.33 -9.88
N LEU A 121 15.64 2.43 -8.69
CA LEU A 121 14.88 2.67 -7.45
C LEU A 121 14.84 4.17 -7.20
N VAL A 122 13.65 4.73 -7.01
CA VAL A 122 13.45 6.16 -6.76
C VAL A 122 12.71 6.38 -5.44
N HIS A 123 12.97 7.51 -4.79
CA HIS A 123 12.44 7.88 -3.48
C HIS A 123 11.58 9.15 -3.55
N ALA A 124 10.42 9.10 -2.90
CA ALA A 124 9.52 10.23 -2.71
C ALA A 124 9.98 11.09 -1.52
N ASP A 125 10.99 11.89 -1.73
CA ASP A 125 11.51 12.84 -0.77
C ASP A 125 10.52 13.97 -0.44
N GLN A 126 10.96 14.94 0.37
CA GLN A 126 10.12 16.07 0.75
C GLN A 126 9.85 17.04 -0.43
N ALA A 127 10.67 17.03 -1.47
CA ALA A 127 10.51 17.90 -2.65
C ALA A 127 9.50 17.34 -3.66
N MET A 128 9.29 16.01 -3.67
CA MET A 128 8.31 15.39 -4.56
C MET A 128 6.89 15.80 -4.17
N ARG A 129 6.05 16.10 -5.16
CA ARG A 129 4.62 16.42 -4.99
C ARG A 129 3.79 15.48 -5.86
N ARG A 130 2.73 14.93 -5.28
CA ARG A 130 1.70 14.18 -6.00
C ARG A 130 0.36 14.39 -5.30
N SER A 131 -0.42 15.33 -5.84
CA SER A 131 -1.76 15.63 -5.34
C SER A 131 -2.72 14.47 -5.57
N LEU A 132 -3.72 14.37 -4.73
CA LEU A 132 -4.81 13.40 -4.86
C LEU A 132 -5.89 13.90 -5.84
N GLU A 133 -6.80 12.99 -6.22
CA GLU A 133 -7.96 13.28 -7.06
C GLU A 133 -8.89 14.27 -6.34
N PRO A 134 -9.21 15.45 -6.94
CA PRO A 134 -9.94 16.54 -6.24
C PRO A 134 -11.31 16.13 -5.72
N ASP A 135 -12.02 15.23 -6.41
CA ASP A 135 -13.38 14.80 -6.06
C ASP A 135 -13.44 14.06 -4.70
N TYR A 136 -12.31 13.58 -4.21
CA TYR A 136 -12.21 12.76 -2.99
C TYR A 136 -11.19 13.27 -1.97
N SER A 137 -10.67 14.47 -2.18
CA SER A 137 -9.61 15.03 -1.34
C SER A 137 -9.79 16.52 -1.10
N GLN A 138 -9.05 17.07 -0.15
CA GLN A 138 -8.97 18.50 0.12
C GLN A 138 -7.71 19.09 -0.54
N PRO A 139 -7.69 20.39 -0.83
CA PRO A 139 -6.47 21.06 -1.29
C PRO A 139 -5.29 20.81 -0.33
N GLY A 140 -4.18 20.35 -0.88
CA GLY A 140 -2.98 20.00 -0.10
C GLY A 140 -2.88 18.52 0.29
N ASP A 141 -3.92 17.71 0.08
CA ASP A 141 -3.82 16.27 0.26
C ASP A 141 -2.90 15.65 -0.80
N GLU A 142 -1.94 14.88 -0.35
CA GLU A 142 -0.91 14.27 -1.18
C GLU A 142 -0.70 12.79 -0.85
N THR A 143 -0.12 12.07 -1.79
CA THR A 143 0.41 10.72 -1.56
C THR A 143 1.81 10.57 -2.14
N ALA A 144 2.54 9.55 -1.70
CA ALA A 144 3.81 9.17 -2.33
C ALA A 144 3.55 8.24 -3.54
N PHE A 145 4.01 7.01 -3.50
CA PHE A 145 3.84 6.05 -4.60
C PHE A 145 2.69 5.05 -4.38
N ALA A 146 1.78 5.31 -3.44
CA ALA A 146 0.54 4.55 -3.34
C ALA A 146 -0.29 4.65 -4.64
N ASP A 147 -1.21 3.71 -4.88
CA ASP A 147 -1.93 3.68 -6.15
C ASP A 147 -2.83 4.89 -6.33
N GLY A 148 -3.73 5.16 -5.41
CA GLY A 148 -4.61 6.32 -5.45
C GLY A 148 -4.57 7.17 -4.20
N TYR A 149 -4.61 6.55 -3.03
CA TYR A 149 -4.73 7.21 -1.74
C TYR A 149 -3.65 6.74 -0.75
N PRO A 150 -3.36 7.55 0.29
CA PRO A 150 -2.27 7.27 1.22
C PRO A 150 -2.44 5.97 1.99
N LEU A 151 -3.67 5.59 2.33
CA LEU A 151 -3.96 4.47 3.22
C LEU A 151 -5.09 3.60 2.68
N LEU A 152 -5.03 2.31 3.00
CA LEU A 152 -6.07 1.34 2.77
C LEU A 152 -6.46 0.68 4.09
N LEU A 153 -7.75 0.69 4.42
CA LEU A 153 -8.34 0.00 5.55
C LEU A 153 -9.16 -1.19 5.06
N LEU A 154 -9.10 -2.29 5.80
CA LEU A 154 -9.89 -3.50 5.56
C LEU A 154 -10.36 -4.06 6.90
N SER A 155 -11.60 -4.54 7.00
CA SER A 155 -12.05 -5.32 8.15
C SER A 155 -11.63 -6.80 8.02
N ARG A 156 -11.22 -7.40 9.14
CA ARG A 156 -10.91 -8.85 9.19
C ARG A 156 -12.13 -9.67 8.78
N ALA A 157 -13.29 -9.31 9.30
CA ALA A 157 -14.54 -9.98 8.99
C ALA A 157 -14.87 -9.98 7.49
N ALA A 158 -14.52 -8.93 6.73
CA ALA A 158 -14.66 -8.92 5.27
C ALA A 158 -13.74 -9.95 4.60
N SER A 159 -12.50 -10.10 5.08
CA SER A 159 -11.57 -11.12 4.59
C SER A 159 -12.07 -12.54 4.90
N ASP A 160 -12.60 -12.75 6.11
CA ASP A 160 -13.14 -14.04 6.54
C ASP A 160 -14.41 -14.41 5.73
N ALA A 161 -15.29 -13.44 5.49
CA ALA A 161 -16.47 -13.62 4.64
C ALA A 161 -16.10 -13.96 3.18
N LEU A 162 -15.01 -13.37 2.67
CA LEU A 162 -14.48 -13.74 1.36
C LEU A 162 -13.93 -15.17 1.36
N ALA A 163 -13.17 -15.56 2.39
CA ALA A 163 -12.63 -16.93 2.52
C ALA A 163 -13.73 -17.98 2.53
N VAL A 164 -14.82 -17.74 3.28
CA VAL A 164 -16.00 -18.62 3.29
C VAL A 164 -16.62 -18.75 1.89
N ARG A 165 -16.77 -17.62 1.15
CA ARG A 165 -17.36 -17.64 -0.20
C ARG A 165 -16.46 -18.30 -1.24
N ALA A 166 -15.15 -18.16 -1.10
CA ALA A 166 -14.15 -18.77 -1.98
C ALA A 166 -13.89 -20.26 -1.64
N GLY A 167 -14.42 -20.75 -0.49
CA GLY A 167 -14.19 -22.09 -0.01
C GLY A 167 -12.76 -22.36 0.50
N ARG A 168 -11.95 -21.33 0.66
CA ARG A 168 -10.56 -21.40 1.17
C ARG A 168 -10.08 -20.07 1.72
N ASP A 169 -9.12 -20.11 2.62
CA ASP A 169 -8.42 -18.88 3.06
C ASP A 169 -7.53 -18.35 1.94
N LEU A 170 -7.79 -17.13 1.54
CA LEU A 170 -7.01 -16.42 0.53
C LEU A 170 -6.00 -15.43 1.14
N GLY A 171 -6.09 -15.18 2.45
CA GLY A 171 -5.26 -14.26 3.20
C GLY A 171 -5.52 -12.78 2.86
N TRP A 172 -5.74 -11.97 3.87
CA TRP A 172 -5.98 -10.53 3.70
C TRP A 172 -4.75 -9.77 3.18
N ARG A 173 -3.53 -10.29 3.37
CA ARG A 173 -2.26 -9.62 2.96
C ARG A 173 -2.18 -9.33 1.46
N ARG A 174 -2.86 -10.11 0.60
CA ARG A 174 -2.89 -9.89 -0.85
C ARG A 174 -3.60 -8.59 -1.26
N PHE A 175 -4.47 -8.08 -0.40
CA PHE A 175 -5.13 -6.78 -0.60
C PHE A 175 -4.27 -5.60 -0.17
N ARG A 176 -3.20 -5.86 0.57
CA ARG A 176 -2.19 -4.89 0.99
C ARG A 176 -2.76 -3.72 1.81
N PRO A 177 -3.64 -3.97 2.79
CA PRO A 177 -4.13 -2.91 3.66
C PRO A 177 -2.98 -2.39 4.54
N ASN A 178 -3.07 -1.09 4.88
CA ASN A 178 -2.24 -0.49 5.91
C ASN A 178 -2.82 -0.76 7.30
N LEU A 179 -4.15 -0.74 7.40
CA LEU A 179 -4.90 -0.87 8.64
C LEU A 179 -5.90 -2.03 8.50
N LEU A 180 -5.77 -3.02 9.38
CA LEU A 180 -6.74 -4.09 9.52
C LEU A 180 -7.55 -3.85 10.79
N VAL A 181 -8.88 -3.80 10.67
CA VAL A 181 -9.79 -3.59 11.81
C VAL A 181 -10.48 -4.89 12.16
N ASP A 182 -10.64 -5.16 13.46
CA ASP A 182 -11.39 -6.28 14.01
C ASP A 182 -12.53 -5.80 14.90
N GLY A 183 -13.45 -6.71 15.29
CA GLY A 183 -14.59 -6.40 16.14
C GLY A 183 -15.72 -5.66 15.45
N VAL A 184 -15.80 -5.73 14.12
CA VAL A 184 -16.86 -5.16 13.28
C VAL A 184 -17.46 -6.22 12.35
N ASP A 185 -18.66 -5.98 11.82
CA ASP A 185 -19.26 -6.83 10.82
C ASP A 185 -18.50 -6.80 9.48
N ALA A 186 -18.69 -7.86 8.68
CA ALA A 186 -18.06 -7.92 7.36
C ALA A 186 -18.52 -6.75 6.47
N HIS A 187 -17.55 -6.03 5.92
CA HIS A 187 -17.77 -4.84 5.08
C HIS A 187 -18.38 -3.63 5.81
N ALA A 188 -18.39 -3.60 7.14
CA ALA A 188 -18.88 -2.44 7.89
C ALA A 188 -18.16 -1.14 7.49
N GLU A 189 -16.89 -1.24 7.08
CA GLU A 189 -16.11 -0.11 6.59
C GLU A 189 -16.70 0.58 5.33
N ASP A 190 -17.60 -0.05 4.62
CA ASP A 190 -18.27 0.54 3.45
C ASP A 190 -19.25 1.68 3.85
N GLU A 191 -19.77 1.59 5.07
CA GLU A 191 -20.75 2.52 5.63
C GLU A 191 -20.10 3.67 6.42
N TRP A 192 -18.77 3.78 6.42
CA TRP A 192 -18.08 4.82 7.16
C TRP A 192 -17.73 6.02 6.27
N ARG A 193 -17.76 7.23 6.86
CA ARG A 193 -17.26 8.46 6.23
C ARG A 193 -16.09 9.05 6.98
N ARG A 194 -16.09 8.93 8.30
CA ARG A 194 -14.99 9.36 9.16
C ARG A 194 -14.83 8.41 10.32
N VAL A 195 -13.59 8.05 10.61
CA VAL A 195 -13.22 7.19 11.74
C VAL A 195 -12.10 7.84 12.54
N ARG A 196 -12.05 7.51 13.83
CA ARG A 196 -10.91 7.79 14.70
C ARG A 196 -10.27 6.48 15.11
N ILE A 197 -8.94 6.41 14.97
CA ILE A 197 -8.14 5.27 15.43
C ILE A 197 -7.13 5.81 16.43
N GLY A 198 -7.24 5.39 17.69
CA GLY A 198 -6.51 6.03 18.78
C GLY A 198 -6.87 7.50 18.87
N THR A 199 -5.90 8.38 18.62
CA THR A 199 -6.11 9.85 18.65
C THR A 199 -6.18 10.49 17.25
N VAL A 200 -6.01 9.73 16.18
CA VAL A 200 -5.96 10.26 14.81
C VAL A 200 -7.26 10.02 14.08
N GLU A 201 -7.76 11.05 13.41
CA GLU A 201 -8.95 10.98 12.58
C GLU A 201 -8.59 10.72 11.11
N PHE A 202 -9.46 10.01 10.42
CA PHE A 202 -9.32 9.66 9.00
C PHE A 202 -10.65 9.85 8.28
N ASP A 203 -10.62 10.49 7.13
CA ASP A 203 -11.73 10.44 6.19
C ASP A 203 -11.66 9.11 5.42
N VAL A 204 -12.82 8.45 5.31
CA VAL A 204 -13.03 7.27 4.47
C VAL A 204 -13.59 7.79 3.14
N VAL A 205 -12.74 7.82 2.12
CA VAL A 205 -13.01 8.67 0.95
C VAL A 205 -13.54 7.91 -0.27
N LYS A 206 -13.07 6.68 -0.49
CA LYS A 206 -13.43 5.94 -1.71
C LYS A 206 -13.24 4.43 -1.54
N PRO A 207 -14.20 3.59 -1.98
CA PRO A 207 -13.99 2.15 -2.07
C PRO A 207 -12.72 1.82 -2.89
N CYS A 208 -11.92 0.88 -2.43
CA CYS A 208 -10.72 0.50 -3.14
C CYS A 208 -11.03 -0.47 -4.28
N VAL A 209 -10.88 -0.02 -5.52
CA VAL A 209 -11.03 -0.87 -6.70
C VAL A 209 -9.87 -1.85 -6.80
N ARG A 210 -10.20 -3.11 -6.98
CA ARG A 210 -9.23 -4.21 -6.99
C ARG A 210 -8.86 -4.61 -8.41
N CYS A 211 -7.60 -4.96 -8.58
CA CYS A 211 -7.05 -5.36 -9.88
C CYS A 211 -6.39 -6.75 -9.77
N ILE A 212 -5.92 -7.26 -10.88
CA ILE A 212 -5.29 -8.59 -10.99
C ILE A 212 -4.09 -8.78 -10.03
N PHE A 213 -3.49 -7.70 -9.50
CA PHE A 213 -2.41 -7.84 -8.54
C PHE A 213 -2.83 -8.59 -7.27
N THR A 214 -4.11 -8.55 -6.89
CA THR A 214 -4.63 -9.30 -5.74
C THR A 214 -4.65 -10.81 -5.94
N THR A 215 -4.53 -11.29 -7.19
CA THR A 215 -4.41 -12.72 -7.48
C THR A 215 -2.99 -13.26 -7.28
N ILE A 216 -2.01 -12.38 -7.10
CA ILE A 216 -0.63 -12.79 -6.82
C ILE A 216 -0.51 -13.16 -5.34
N ASP A 217 -0.07 -14.36 -5.07
CA ASP A 217 0.21 -14.82 -3.72
C ASP A 217 1.45 -14.09 -3.16
N PRO A 218 1.33 -13.44 -1.98
CA PRO A 218 2.41 -12.59 -1.44
C PRO A 218 3.64 -13.39 -0.97
N ASP A 219 3.52 -14.68 -0.73
CA ASP A 219 4.62 -15.50 -0.21
C ASP A 219 5.37 -16.24 -1.33
N SER A 220 4.64 -16.75 -2.34
CA SER A 220 5.23 -17.51 -3.46
C SER A 220 5.48 -16.67 -4.72
N ALA A 221 4.80 -15.53 -4.87
CA ALA A 221 4.70 -14.73 -6.10
C ALA A 221 3.97 -15.45 -7.25
N ALA A 222 3.31 -16.57 -6.98
CA ALA A 222 2.49 -17.27 -7.97
C ALA A 222 1.15 -16.55 -8.17
N ALA A 223 0.67 -16.54 -9.41
CA ALA A 223 -0.69 -16.12 -9.69
C ALA A 223 -1.66 -17.27 -9.38
N GLU A 224 -2.81 -16.94 -8.77
CA GLU A 224 -3.89 -17.90 -8.55
C GLU A 224 -4.46 -18.34 -9.92
N PRO A 225 -4.41 -19.64 -10.25
CA PRO A 225 -4.80 -20.13 -11.57
C PRO A 225 -6.30 -19.98 -11.85
N ASP A 226 -7.13 -19.92 -10.81
CA ASP A 226 -8.58 -19.72 -10.88
C ASP A 226 -8.99 -18.24 -10.80
N GLY A 227 -8.01 -17.32 -10.72
CA GLY A 227 -8.23 -15.89 -10.67
C GLY A 227 -8.75 -15.35 -9.33
N GLU A 228 -8.69 -16.16 -8.26
CA GLU A 228 -9.06 -15.70 -6.92
C GLU A 228 -8.08 -14.63 -6.40
N PRO A 229 -8.56 -13.69 -5.61
CA PRO A 229 -9.89 -13.46 -5.04
C PRO A 229 -10.87 -12.75 -5.98
N LEU A 230 -10.45 -12.33 -7.19
CA LEU A 230 -11.28 -11.51 -8.07
C LEU A 230 -12.50 -12.28 -8.59
N THR A 231 -12.37 -13.58 -8.81
CA THR A 231 -13.48 -14.44 -9.26
C THR A 231 -14.62 -14.39 -8.25
N THR A 232 -14.35 -14.65 -6.98
CA THR A 232 -15.36 -14.58 -5.93
C THR A 232 -15.84 -13.16 -5.69
N LEU A 233 -14.95 -12.18 -5.58
CA LEU A 233 -15.34 -10.78 -5.37
C LEU A 233 -16.25 -10.24 -6.48
N LYS A 234 -16.04 -10.64 -7.72
CA LYS A 234 -16.89 -10.25 -8.86
C LYS A 234 -18.34 -10.62 -8.68
N SER A 235 -18.64 -11.71 -7.95
CA SER A 235 -20.01 -12.21 -7.76
C SER A 235 -20.85 -11.33 -6.82
N TYR A 236 -20.22 -10.57 -5.89
CA TYR A 236 -20.96 -9.79 -4.88
C TYR A 236 -20.39 -8.39 -4.58
N ARG A 237 -19.20 -8.04 -5.12
CA ARG A 237 -18.52 -6.75 -4.86
C ARG A 237 -18.34 -5.91 -6.13
N ARG A 238 -19.04 -6.22 -7.21
CA ARG A 238 -18.96 -5.48 -8.47
C ARG A 238 -19.92 -4.30 -8.48
N GLY A 239 -19.38 -3.09 -8.59
CA GLY A 239 -20.12 -1.85 -8.79
C GLY A 239 -19.73 -1.13 -10.09
N PRO A 240 -20.29 0.05 -10.35
CA PRO A 240 -20.01 0.85 -11.57
C PRO A 240 -18.52 1.15 -11.77
N GLY A 241 -17.76 1.34 -10.67
CA GLY A 241 -16.32 1.64 -10.71
C GLY A 241 -15.41 0.41 -10.79
N GLY A 242 -15.96 -0.81 -10.77
CA GLY A 242 -15.21 -2.06 -10.78
C GLY A 242 -15.47 -2.96 -9.57
N ILE A 243 -14.59 -3.91 -9.32
CA ILE A 243 -14.66 -4.79 -8.15
C ILE A 243 -14.02 -4.06 -6.98
N THR A 244 -14.73 -3.88 -5.86
CA THR A 244 -14.23 -3.13 -4.70
C THR A 244 -14.05 -4.02 -3.47
N PHE A 245 -13.00 -3.74 -2.66
CA PHE A 245 -12.76 -4.43 -1.40
C PHE A 245 -11.85 -3.60 -0.49
N GLY A 246 -12.37 -3.20 0.68
CA GLY A 246 -11.74 -2.26 1.60
C GLY A 246 -11.89 -0.80 1.17
N GLN A 247 -11.49 0.12 2.03
CA GLN A 247 -11.71 1.56 1.88
C GLN A 247 -10.40 2.35 1.88
N ASN A 248 -10.30 3.30 0.97
CA ASN A 248 -9.21 4.27 0.94
C ASN A 248 -9.43 5.35 2.01
N LEU A 249 -8.35 5.73 2.71
CA LEU A 249 -8.41 6.75 3.75
C LEU A 249 -7.40 7.86 3.51
N ILE A 250 -7.77 9.06 4.00
CA ILE A 250 -6.87 10.21 4.14
C ILE A 250 -6.85 10.62 5.61
N ALA A 251 -5.66 10.75 6.19
CA ALA A 251 -5.50 11.22 7.56
C ALA A 251 -5.89 12.70 7.70
N ARG A 252 -6.59 13.05 8.78
CA ARG A 252 -6.97 14.43 9.14
C ARG A 252 -6.23 14.91 10.38
N GLY A 253 -5.02 14.42 10.54
CA GLY A 253 -4.10 14.75 11.63
C GLY A 253 -2.86 13.90 11.55
N THR A 254 -1.93 14.17 12.45
CA THR A 254 -0.70 13.40 12.63
C THR A 254 -0.65 12.84 14.05
N GLY A 255 0.03 11.73 14.25
CA GLY A 255 0.16 11.10 15.56
C GLY A 255 0.53 9.64 15.45
N ALA A 256 0.75 9.01 16.61
CA ALA A 256 1.01 7.58 16.67
C ALA A 256 -0.30 6.80 16.77
N ILE A 257 -0.38 5.70 16.03
CA ILE A 257 -1.42 4.67 16.20
C ILE A 257 -0.75 3.36 16.55
N ARG A 258 -1.47 2.49 17.28
CA ARG A 258 -0.96 1.22 17.79
C ARG A 258 -1.96 0.09 17.55
N VAL A 259 -1.45 -1.11 17.39
CA VAL A 259 -2.29 -2.32 17.43
C VAL A 259 -3.02 -2.36 18.78
N GLY A 260 -4.33 -2.62 18.75
CA GLY A 260 -5.22 -2.56 19.91
C GLY A 260 -5.90 -1.20 20.14
N ASP A 261 -5.52 -0.14 19.42
CA ASP A 261 -6.21 1.15 19.53
C ASP A 261 -7.69 1.00 19.13
N PRO A 262 -8.60 1.67 19.86
CA PRO A 262 -10.02 1.66 19.55
C PRO A 262 -10.27 2.32 18.18
N VAL A 263 -11.24 1.78 17.45
CA VAL A 263 -11.76 2.34 16.20
C VAL A 263 -13.16 2.87 16.45
N GLU A 264 -13.33 4.18 16.34
CA GLU A 264 -14.61 4.86 16.55
C GLU A 264 -15.13 5.40 15.20
N VAL A 265 -16.36 5.07 14.86
CA VAL A 265 -17.05 5.64 13.69
C VAL A 265 -17.63 6.99 14.09
N LEU A 266 -17.07 8.07 13.56
CA LEU A 266 -17.50 9.45 13.87
C LEU A 266 -18.63 9.91 12.97
N SER A 267 -18.68 9.45 11.73
CA SER A 267 -19.74 9.74 10.77
C SER A 267 -20.01 8.53 9.90
N PRO A 268 -21.23 7.97 9.95
CA PRO A 268 -21.64 6.93 9.02
C PRO A 268 -21.92 7.52 7.62
N ALA A 269 -22.05 6.66 6.61
CA ALA A 269 -22.60 7.03 5.32
C ALA A 269 -24.08 7.39 5.48
N SER A 270 -24.51 8.44 4.81
CA SER A 270 -25.91 8.88 4.75
C SER A 270 -26.74 7.91 3.92
#